data_6fbe7b1644bc6f244dd7f15291919695
#
_entry.id   6fbe7b1644bc6f244dd7f15291919695
#
_cell.length_a   1.000
_cell.length_b   1.000
_cell.length_c   1.000
_cell.angle_alpha   90.00
_cell.angle_beta   90.00
_cell.angle_gamma   90.00
#
_symmetry.space_group_name_H-M   'P 1'
#
loop_
_entity.id
_entity.type
_entity.pdbx_description
1 polymer ?
#
loop_
_entity_poly.entity_id
_entity_poly.type
_entity_poly.pdbx_seq_one_letter_code
_entity_poly.pdbx_strand_id
1 'polypeptide(L)'
;SHLHVAEKYGAEETKKLFLFGQERSPEIYAVGQMNLLLHDIKNANLANGDTLDYPRFKEDGRLEQFDVVIANPPWNQDGYGEERLKTADSRERFSYGYSTKSSADWAWIQHMLASAKPNGRVGLVVDNGCVFRGGAEKRVRSKIIGEDLVDCVMLLPEKLFYNTGAPGAIIIFSNKKSENRKGKILFINA
;
A
#
# COMPACT_ATOMS: atom_id res chain seq x y z
N SER A 1 13.87 -1.31 3.68
CA SER A 1 14.19 -1.92 2.37
C SER A 1 15.65 -1.76 1.99
N HIS A 2 16.21 -0.53 2.02
CA HIS A 2 17.60 -0.27 1.63
C HIS A 2 18.60 -1.10 2.45
N LEU A 3 18.55 -1.05 3.78
CA LEU A 3 19.39 -1.85 4.67
C LEU A 3 19.26 -3.36 4.40
N HIS A 4 18.04 -3.86 4.22
CA HIS A 4 17.82 -5.27 3.90
C HIS A 4 18.46 -5.70 2.58
N VAL A 5 18.41 -4.84 1.55
CA VAL A 5 19.09 -5.11 0.27
C VAL A 5 20.60 -5.12 0.46
N ALA A 6 21.15 -4.16 1.23
CA ALA A 6 22.57 -4.10 1.53
C ALA A 6 23.06 -5.36 2.27
N GLU A 7 22.33 -5.79 3.30
CA GLU A 7 22.65 -6.98 4.09
C GLU A 7 22.58 -8.27 3.29
N LYS A 8 21.54 -8.43 2.46
CA LYS A 8 21.26 -9.68 1.75
C LYS A 8 22.01 -9.83 0.44
N TYR A 9 22.21 -8.73 -0.29
CA TYR A 9 22.74 -8.76 -1.66
C TYR A 9 24.00 -7.92 -1.86
N GLY A 10 24.44 -7.20 -0.83
CA GLY A 10 25.62 -6.32 -0.86
C GLY A 10 25.28 -4.85 -1.13
N ALA A 11 26.18 -3.96 -0.69
CA ALA A 11 25.99 -2.52 -0.79
C ALA A 11 25.88 -2.00 -2.23
N GLU A 12 26.54 -2.64 -3.20
CA GLU A 12 26.46 -2.22 -4.61
C GLU A 12 25.05 -2.40 -5.20
N GLU A 13 24.29 -3.41 -4.74
CA GLU A 13 22.93 -3.63 -5.22
C GLU A 13 21.95 -2.55 -4.73
N THR A 14 22.28 -1.85 -3.65
CA THR A 14 21.46 -0.71 -3.19
C THR A 14 21.46 0.45 -4.16
N LYS A 15 22.51 0.61 -4.98
CA LYS A 15 22.58 1.64 -6.02
C LYS A 15 21.58 1.44 -7.15
N LYS A 16 21.04 0.22 -7.30
CA LYS A 16 20.01 -0.13 -8.28
C LYS A 16 18.59 0.02 -7.72
N LEU A 17 18.47 0.34 -6.42
CA LEU A 17 17.18 0.51 -5.77
C LEU A 17 16.75 1.98 -5.84
N PHE A 18 15.63 2.23 -6.51
CA PHE A 18 14.98 3.53 -6.58
C PHE A 18 13.78 3.54 -5.63
N LEU A 19 13.75 4.50 -4.73
CA LEU A 19 12.69 4.63 -3.73
C LEU A 19 11.80 5.83 -4.06
N PHE A 20 10.50 5.60 -4.02
CA PHE A 20 9.48 6.63 -4.19
C PHE A 20 8.57 6.64 -2.99
N GLY A 21 8.19 7.82 -2.54
CA GLY A 21 7.28 7.96 -1.40
C GLY A 21 6.52 9.28 -1.46
N GLN A 22 5.32 9.28 -0.91
CA GLN A 22 4.51 10.48 -0.80
C GLN A 22 3.97 10.59 0.62
N GLU A 23 4.14 11.75 1.23
CA GLU A 23 3.71 12.05 2.60
C GLU A 23 2.88 13.34 2.61
N ARG A 24 1.72 13.27 3.28
CA ARG A 24 0.80 14.40 3.36
C ARG A 24 1.26 15.49 4.32
N SER A 25 1.79 15.10 5.51
CA SER A 25 2.28 16.06 6.50
C SER A 25 3.60 16.68 6.06
N PRO A 26 3.70 18.02 5.93
CA PRO A 26 4.96 18.69 5.62
C PRO A 26 6.06 18.39 6.65
N GLU A 27 5.71 18.27 7.93
CA GLU A 27 6.65 17.98 9.01
C GLU A 27 7.22 16.55 8.87
N ILE A 28 6.37 15.55 8.66
CA ILE A 28 6.79 14.16 8.47
C ILE A 28 7.56 14.01 7.15
N TYR A 29 7.15 14.72 6.10
CA TYR A 29 7.90 14.79 4.84
C TYR A 29 9.32 15.30 5.07
N ALA A 30 9.50 16.40 5.83
CA ALA A 30 10.83 16.94 6.15
C ALA A 30 11.67 15.94 6.95
N VAL A 31 11.08 15.26 7.93
CA VAL A 31 11.75 14.18 8.68
C VAL A 31 12.15 13.04 7.75
N GLY A 32 11.29 12.66 6.81
CA GLY A 32 11.59 11.66 5.78
C GLY A 32 12.79 12.04 4.92
N GLN A 33 12.86 13.28 4.46
CA GLN A 33 14.00 13.80 3.68
C GLN A 33 15.31 13.77 4.50
N MET A 34 15.25 14.21 5.76
CA MET A 34 16.40 14.13 6.66
C MET A 34 16.88 12.70 6.89
N ASN A 35 15.94 11.77 7.06
CA ASN A 35 16.25 10.36 7.26
C ASN A 35 16.98 9.76 6.04
N LEU A 36 16.51 10.05 4.84
CA LEU A 36 17.19 9.63 3.61
C LEU A 36 18.63 10.18 3.54
N LEU A 37 18.81 11.46 3.88
CA LEU A 37 20.11 12.10 3.89
C LEU A 37 21.06 11.46 4.92
N LEU A 38 20.60 11.25 6.16
CA LEU A 38 21.38 10.64 7.23
C LEU A 38 21.82 9.20 6.92
N HIS A 39 21.05 8.49 6.12
CA HIS A 39 21.36 7.13 5.68
C HIS A 39 22.06 7.06 4.31
N ASP A 40 22.50 8.20 3.76
CA ASP A 40 23.14 8.33 2.44
C ASP A 40 22.33 7.66 1.30
N ILE A 41 21.01 7.71 1.38
CA ILE A 41 20.12 7.16 0.37
C ILE A 41 19.86 8.21 -0.71
N LYS A 42 20.58 8.12 -1.83
CA LYS A 42 20.56 9.12 -2.91
C LYS A 42 19.47 8.88 -3.95
N ASN A 43 19.11 7.61 -4.17
CA ASN A 43 18.13 7.21 -5.19
C ASN A 43 16.72 7.17 -4.58
N ALA A 44 16.30 8.28 -3.97
CA ALA A 44 14.96 8.40 -3.38
C ALA A 44 14.29 9.68 -3.87
N ASN A 45 13.03 9.56 -4.23
CA ASN A 45 12.16 10.67 -4.61
C ASN A 45 10.97 10.71 -3.64
N LEU A 46 10.96 11.69 -2.75
CA LEU A 46 9.83 11.94 -1.86
C LEU A 46 9.04 13.15 -2.35
N ALA A 47 7.73 13.05 -2.35
CA ALA A 47 6.81 14.12 -2.67
C ALA A 47 5.95 14.49 -1.45
N ASN A 48 5.68 15.78 -1.26
CA ASN A 48 4.69 16.22 -0.28
C ASN A 48 3.31 16.34 -0.93
N GLY A 49 2.29 15.78 -0.30
CA GLY A 49 0.91 15.85 -0.73
C GLY A 49 0.07 14.63 -0.35
N ASP A 50 -1.24 14.77 -0.46
CA ASP A 50 -2.19 13.72 -0.17
C ASP A 50 -2.20 12.68 -1.30
N THR A 51 -1.81 11.45 -0.98
CA THR A 51 -1.68 10.36 -1.96
C THR A 51 -3.02 9.92 -2.55
N LEU A 52 -4.08 9.93 -1.75
CA LEU A 52 -5.40 9.51 -2.23
C LEU A 52 -6.07 10.58 -3.09
N ASP A 53 -5.88 11.86 -2.76
CA ASP A 53 -6.46 12.96 -3.54
C ASP A 53 -5.59 13.29 -4.77
N TYR A 54 -4.28 13.43 -4.57
CA TYR A 54 -3.36 13.95 -5.57
C TYR A 54 -2.06 13.14 -5.63
N PRO A 55 -2.08 11.95 -6.23
CA PRO A 55 -0.85 11.18 -6.43
C PRO A 55 0.14 11.97 -7.30
N ARG A 56 1.37 12.09 -6.83
CA ARG A 56 2.42 12.91 -7.45
C ARG A 56 3.23 12.16 -8.49
N PHE A 57 3.37 10.85 -8.33
CA PHE A 57 4.16 10.04 -9.26
C PHE A 57 3.27 9.58 -10.41
N LYS A 58 3.43 10.29 -11.53
CA LYS A 58 2.68 10.03 -12.77
C LYS A 58 3.62 10.15 -13.97
N GLU A 59 3.43 9.27 -14.93
CA GLU A 59 4.05 9.30 -16.25
C GLU A 59 2.92 9.38 -17.30
N ASP A 60 2.97 10.35 -18.19
CA ASP A 60 1.95 10.62 -19.22
C ASP A 60 0.51 10.67 -18.68
N GLY A 61 0.33 11.26 -17.49
CA GLY A 61 -0.98 11.41 -16.83
C GLY A 61 -1.50 10.14 -16.13
N ARG A 62 -0.80 9.01 -16.23
CA ARG A 62 -1.10 7.76 -15.52
C ARG A 62 -0.23 7.59 -14.29
N LEU A 63 -0.68 6.78 -13.34
CA LEU A 63 0.15 6.43 -12.20
C LEU A 63 1.43 5.74 -12.66
N GLU A 64 2.56 6.21 -12.14
CA GLU A 64 3.82 5.49 -12.24
C GLU A 64 3.70 4.13 -11.53
N GLN A 65 4.27 3.09 -12.13
CA GLN A 65 4.16 1.73 -11.65
C GLN A 65 5.49 1.20 -11.13
N PHE A 66 5.44 0.49 -10.01
CA PHE A 66 6.59 0.00 -9.25
C PHE A 66 6.62 -1.52 -9.17
N ASP A 67 7.80 -2.09 -9.03
CA ASP A 67 7.98 -3.54 -8.85
C ASP A 67 7.46 -4.00 -7.48
N VAL A 68 7.61 -3.15 -6.45
CA VAL A 68 7.15 -3.40 -5.09
C VAL A 68 6.53 -2.14 -4.52
N VAL A 69 5.33 -2.25 -3.97
CA VAL A 69 4.63 -1.17 -3.26
C VAL A 69 4.38 -1.62 -1.84
N ILE A 70 4.89 -0.88 -0.85
CA ILE A 70 4.73 -1.20 0.57
C ILE A 70 4.25 0.01 1.35
N ALA A 71 3.33 -0.18 2.29
CA ALA A 71 2.90 0.88 3.19
C ALA A 71 2.36 0.34 4.53
N ASN A 72 2.41 1.21 5.52
CA ASN A 72 1.56 1.14 6.70
C ASN A 72 0.72 2.43 6.69
N PRO A 73 -0.39 2.46 5.91
CA PRO A 73 -1.22 3.65 5.82
C PRO A 73 -1.95 3.93 7.13
N PRO A 74 -2.49 5.14 7.33
CA PRO A 74 -3.34 5.42 8.48
C PRO A 74 -4.55 4.48 8.52
N TRP A 75 -4.74 3.76 9.63
CA TRP A 75 -5.84 2.81 9.79
C TRP A 75 -7.16 3.53 10.02
N ASN A 76 -8.22 3.04 9.42
CA ASN A 76 -9.57 3.58 9.55
C ASN A 76 -9.63 5.09 9.28
N GLN A 77 -8.80 5.59 8.37
CA GLN A 77 -8.78 7.00 8.02
C GLN A 77 -10.14 7.42 7.43
N ASP A 78 -10.77 8.42 8.02
CA ASP A 78 -12.04 8.97 7.57
C ASP A 78 -11.89 10.05 6.48
N GLY A 79 -13.02 10.47 5.93
CA GLY A 79 -13.09 11.57 4.97
C GLY A 79 -12.83 11.20 3.50
N TYR A 80 -12.48 9.96 3.17
CA TYR A 80 -12.19 9.51 1.80
C TYR A 80 -13.33 8.65 1.23
N GLY A 81 -14.56 9.15 1.33
CA GLY A 81 -15.71 8.49 0.71
C GLY A 81 -15.79 8.70 -0.80
N GLU A 82 -16.78 8.06 -1.43
CA GLU A 82 -17.03 8.09 -2.87
C GLU A 82 -17.06 9.50 -3.47
N GLU A 83 -17.74 10.44 -2.81
CA GLU A 83 -17.89 11.82 -3.28
C GLU A 83 -16.53 12.51 -3.46
N ARG A 84 -15.62 12.36 -2.49
CA ARG A 84 -14.28 12.93 -2.54
C ARG A 84 -13.39 12.21 -3.54
N LEU A 85 -13.39 10.88 -3.49
CA LEU A 85 -12.50 10.06 -4.33
C LEU A 85 -12.86 10.12 -5.82
N LYS A 86 -14.12 10.35 -6.19
CA LYS A 86 -14.54 10.53 -7.58
C LYS A 86 -13.91 11.74 -8.27
N THR A 87 -13.60 12.80 -7.51
CA THR A 87 -12.99 14.02 -8.04
C THR A 87 -11.48 13.91 -8.19
N ALA A 88 -10.88 12.93 -7.54
CA ALA A 88 -9.44 12.71 -7.44
C ALA A 88 -8.88 11.76 -8.50
N ASP A 89 -9.26 11.89 -9.77
CA ASP A 89 -8.69 11.11 -10.87
C ASP A 89 -8.86 9.58 -10.68
N SER A 90 -10.10 9.16 -10.53
CA SER A 90 -10.43 7.96 -9.79
C SER A 90 -10.65 6.68 -10.61
N ARG A 91 -10.91 6.77 -11.93
CA ARG A 91 -11.37 5.60 -12.69
C ARG A 91 -10.36 4.46 -12.77
N GLU A 92 -9.07 4.80 -12.85
CA GLU A 92 -8.01 3.80 -12.92
C GLU A 92 -7.66 3.22 -11.54
N ARG A 93 -7.80 4.02 -10.45
CA ARG A 93 -7.40 3.62 -9.10
C ARG A 93 -8.49 2.87 -8.32
N PHE A 94 -9.75 3.24 -8.51
CA PHE A 94 -10.89 2.74 -7.71
C PHE A 94 -11.88 1.92 -8.53
N SER A 95 -11.38 1.10 -9.45
CA SER A 95 -12.18 0.27 -10.38
C SER A 95 -13.05 -0.78 -9.67
N TYR A 96 -12.64 -1.21 -8.48
CA TYR A 96 -13.41 -2.17 -7.68
C TYR A 96 -14.53 -1.53 -6.88
N GLY A 97 -14.52 -0.20 -6.73
CA GLY A 97 -15.51 0.59 -6.00
C GLY A 97 -14.88 1.50 -4.96
N TYR A 98 -15.70 2.28 -4.31
CA TYR A 98 -15.25 3.27 -3.34
C TYR A 98 -15.32 2.75 -1.91
N SER A 99 -14.38 3.20 -1.07
CA SER A 99 -14.40 3.00 0.37
C SER A 99 -15.56 3.74 1.04
N THR A 100 -15.87 3.35 2.26
CA THR A 100 -16.81 4.11 3.09
C THR A 100 -16.16 5.43 3.51
N LYS A 101 -17.00 6.42 3.89
CA LYS A 101 -16.49 7.69 4.41
C LYS A 101 -15.69 7.51 5.71
N SER A 102 -15.99 6.48 6.48
CA SER A 102 -15.38 6.20 7.79
C SER A 102 -14.10 5.35 7.74
N SER A 103 -13.71 4.84 6.57
CA SER A 103 -12.48 4.03 6.43
C SER A 103 -11.98 4.08 5.00
N ALA A 104 -10.73 4.53 4.83
CA ALA A 104 -10.03 4.57 3.55
C ALA A 104 -9.19 3.31 3.27
N ASP A 105 -9.24 2.29 4.11
CA ASP A 105 -8.35 1.12 4.01
C ASP A 105 -8.37 0.51 2.60
N TRP A 106 -9.57 0.29 2.03
CA TRP A 106 -9.73 -0.24 0.67
C TRP A 106 -9.45 0.77 -0.44
N ALA A 107 -9.42 2.07 -0.15
CA ALA A 107 -8.91 3.07 -1.09
C ALA A 107 -7.38 3.00 -1.17
N TRP A 108 -6.70 2.89 -0.03
CA TRP A 108 -5.25 2.67 0.02
C TRP A 108 -4.84 1.40 -0.73
N ILE A 109 -5.52 0.27 -0.47
CA ILE A 109 -5.26 -0.99 -1.16
C ILE A 109 -5.39 -0.83 -2.68
N GLN A 110 -6.47 -0.23 -3.17
CA GLN A 110 -6.69 -0.03 -4.59
C GLN A 110 -5.65 0.91 -5.22
N HIS A 111 -5.29 2.01 -4.54
CA HIS A 111 -4.23 2.90 -5.01
C HIS A 111 -2.90 2.15 -5.14
N MET A 112 -2.53 1.35 -4.14
CA MET A 112 -1.30 0.56 -4.16
C MET A 112 -1.30 -0.50 -5.27
N LEU A 113 -2.44 -1.17 -5.49
CA LEU A 113 -2.60 -2.12 -6.60
C LEU A 113 -2.44 -1.44 -7.96
N ALA A 114 -3.04 -0.26 -8.14
CA ALA A 114 -2.92 0.53 -9.37
C ALA A 114 -1.49 1.06 -9.61
N SER A 115 -0.72 1.23 -8.54
CA SER A 115 0.69 1.66 -8.57
C SER A 115 1.67 0.48 -8.72
N ALA A 116 1.19 -0.75 -8.81
CA ALA A 116 2.06 -1.91 -8.99
C ALA A 116 2.12 -2.36 -10.45
N LYS A 117 3.32 -2.70 -10.94
CA LYS A 117 3.51 -3.29 -12.29
C LYS A 117 2.72 -4.60 -12.44
N PRO A 118 2.48 -5.07 -13.67
CA PRO A 118 1.79 -6.33 -13.93
C PRO A 118 2.40 -7.56 -13.24
N ASN A 119 3.70 -7.54 -12.95
CA ASN A 119 4.41 -8.57 -12.18
C ASN A 119 4.78 -8.09 -10.78
N GLY A 120 4.26 -6.92 -10.36
CA GLY A 120 4.59 -6.29 -9.10
C GLY A 120 3.92 -6.97 -7.91
N ARG A 121 4.41 -6.61 -6.73
CA ARG A 121 3.88 -7.05 -5.44
C ARG A 121 3.49 -5.86 -4.58
N VAL A 122 2.40 -6.04 -3.83
CA VAL A 122 1.94 -5.05 -2.86
C VAL A 122 1.92 -5.70 -1.49
N GLY A 123 2.44 -5.00 -0.49
CA GLY A 123 2.37 -5.41 0.91
C GLY A 123 1.96 -4.24 1.79
N LEU A 124 0.95 -4.43 2.63
CA LEU A 124 0.56 -3.39 3.55
C LEU A 124 0.11 -3.93 4.90
N VAL A 125 0.22 -3.07 5.90
CA VAL A 125 -0.30 -3.32 7.25
C VAL A 125 -1.62 -2.57 7.37
N VAL A 126 -2.67 -3.26 7.81
CA VAL A 126 -4.00 -2.69 8.03
C VAL A 126 -4.55 -3.09 9.39
N ASP A 127 -5.57 -2.37 9.87
CA ASP A 127 -6.41 -2.85 10.95
C ASP A 127 -7.10 -4.17 10.58
N ASN A 128 -7.18 -5.13 11.50
CA ASN A 128 -7.76 -6.44 11.20
C ASN A 128 -9.23 -6.34 10.73
N GLY A 129 -9.96 -5.30 11.13
CA GLY A 129 -11.32 -5.03 10.65
C GLY A 129 -11.41 -4.94 9.14
N CYS A 130 -10.36 -4.49 8.46
CA CYS A 130 -10.28 -4.42 7.01
C CYS A 130 -10.58 -5.77 6.33
N VAL A 131 -10.22 -6.90 6.97
CA VAL A 131 -10.39 -8.23 6.38
C VAL A 131 -11.80 -8.81 6.56
N PHE A 132 -12.64 -8.29 7.49
CA PHE A 132 -13.96 -8.84 7.74
C PHE A 132 -15.14 -7.85 7.70
N ARG A 133 -14.89 -6.52 7.77
CA ARG A 133 -15.98 -5.53 7.70
C ARG A 133 -16.88 -5.75 6.48
N GLY A 134 -18.18 -5.49 6.67
CA GLY A 134 -19.24 -5.67 5.66
C GLY A 134 -19.42 -4.50 4.71
N GLY A 135 -20.60 -4.36 4.09
CA GLY A 135 -20.99 -3.22 3.29
C GLY A 135 -20.16 -2.98 2.04
N ALA A 136 -19.72 -1.73 1.82
CA ALA A 136 -18.92 -1.35 0.66
C ALA A 136 -17.56 -2.03 0.65
N GLU A 137 -16.90 -2.15 1.82
CA GLU A 137 -15.61 -2.82 1.95
C GLU A 137 -15.68 -4.30 1.54
N LYS A 138 -16.74 -5.02 1.95
CA LYS A 138 -16.97 -6.39 1.49
C LYS A 138 -17.09 -6.49 -0.03
N ARG A 139 -17.79 -5.55 -0.67
CA ARG A 139 -17.95 -5.55 -2.13
C ARG A 139 -16.62 -5.35 -2.86
N VAL A 140 -15.81 -4.38 -2.43
CA VAL A 140 -14.47 -4.14 -2.99
C VAL A 140 -13.58 -5.36 -2.78
N ARG A 141 -13.52 -5.86 -1.55
CA ARG A 141 -12.74 -7.05 -1.17
C ARG A 141 -13.10 -8.27 -2.00
N SER A 142 -14.41 -8.54 -2.17
CA SER A 142 -14.86 -9.69 -2.94
C SER A 142 -14.44 -9.63 -4.40
N LYS A 143 -14.46 -8.46 -5.04
CA LYS A 143 -13.98 -8.28 -6.41
C LYS A 143 -12.47 -8.54 -6.52
N ILE A 144 -11.68 -7.97 -5.62
CA ILE A 144 -10.22 -8.15 -5.60
C ILE A 144 -9.84 -9.62 -5.35
N ILE A 145 -10.56 -10.32 -4.47
CA ILE A 145 -10.39 -11.77 -4.27
C ILE A 145 -10.79 -12.54 -5.54
N GLY A 146 -11.90 -12.14 -6.20
CA GLY A 146 -12.34 -12.77 -7.44
C GLY A 146 -11.36 -12.68 -8.61
N GLU A 147 -10.52 -11.65 -8.62
CA GLU A 147 -9.40 -11.50 -9.57
C GLU A 147 -8.11 -12.20 -9.14
N ASP A 148 -8.17 -12.99 -8.08
CA ASP A 148 -7.05 -13.77 -7.55
C ASP A 148 -5.80 -12.94 -7.16
N LEU A 149 -6.01 -11.67 -6.76
CA LEU A 149 -4.90 -10.78 -6.43
C LEU A 149 -4.34 -10.99 -5.02
N VAL A 150 -5.15 -11.47 -4.06
CA VAL A 150 -4.70 -11.69 -2.66
C VAL A 150 -3.85 -12.94 -2.57
N ASP A 151 -2.56 -12.80 -2.25
CA ASP A 151 -1.62 -13.92 -2.11
C ASP A 151 -1.50 -14.43 -0.67
N CYS A 152 -1.42 -13.51 0.31
CA CYS A 152 -1.27 -13.89 1.72
C CYS A 152 -2.00 -12.91 2.63
N VAL A 153 -2.58 -13.42 3.70
CA VAL A 153 -3.11 -12.65 4.83
C VAL A 153 -2.46 -13.19 6.11
N MET A 154 -1.76 -12.30 6.82
CA MET A 154 -1.10 -12.65 8.08
C MET A 154 -1.74 -11.84 9.21
N LEU A 155 -2.33 -12.51 10.20
CA LEU A 155 -2.82 -11.87 11.42
C LEU A 155 -1.64 -11.62 12.35
N LEU A 156 -1.54 -10.40 12.85
CA LEU A 156 -0.51 -9.98 13.78
C LEU A 156 -1.04 -10.03 15.23
N PRO A 157 -0.17 -10.22 16.23
CA PRO A 157 -0.56 -10.23 17.63
C PRO A 157 -1.21 -8.90 18.06
N GLU A 158 -2.06 -8.95 19.07
CA GLU A 158 -2.55 -7.78 19.77
C GLU A 158 -1.40 -7.00 20.41
N LYS A 159 -1.59 -5.68 20.57
CA LYS A 159 -0.63 -4.79 21.25
C LYS A 159 0.75 -4.73 20.59
N LEU A 160 0.89 -5.14 19.34
CA LEU A 160 2.14 -5.02 18.58
C LEU A 160 2.47 -3.55 18.25
N PHE A 161 1.47 -2.70 18.10
CA PHE A 161 1.62 -1.31 17.71
C PHE A 161 1.48 -0.37 18.92
N TYR A 162 2.34 0.66 19.02
CA TYR A 162 2.40 1.56 20.18
C TYR A 162 1.10 2.32 20.45
N ASN A 163 0.34 2.67 19.40
CA ASN A 163 -0.80 3.59 19.51
C ASN A 163 -2.16 2.88 19.51
N THR A 164 -2.20 1.56 19.47
CA THR A 164 -3.44 0.78 19.48
C THR A 164 -3.27 -0.59 20.09
N GLY A 165 -4.28 -1.04 20.81
CA GLY A 165 -4.38 -2.42 21.28
C GLY A 165 -4.98 -3.38 20.25
N ALA A 166 -5.54 -2.85 19.15
CA ALA A 166 -6.15 -3.67 18.12
C ALA A 166 -5.09 -4.49 17.36
N PRO A 167 -5.38 -5.75 17.02
CA PRO A 167 -4.50 -6.52 16.16
C PRO A 167 -4.48 -5.92 14.74
N GLY A 168 -3.32 -5.97 14.12
CA GLY A 168 -3.17 -5.64 12.71
C GLY A 168 -3.20 -6.88 11.83
N ALA A 169 -3.27 -6.66 10.53
CA ALA A 169 -3.05 -7.71 9.54
C ALA A 169 -2.08 -7.22 8.47
N ILE A 170 -1.19 -8.10 8.02
CA ILE A 170 -0.43 -7.86 6.79
C ILE A 170 -1.18 -8.54 5.65
N ILE A 171 -1.45 -7.78 4.59
CA ILE A 171 -2.00 -8.35 3.36
C ILE A 171 -0.94 -8.21 2.26
N ILE A 172 -0.67 -9.32 1.58
CA ILE A 172 0.21 -9.35 0.42
C ILE A 172 -0.63 -9.64 -0.81
N PHE A 173 -0.48 -8.79 -1.81
CA PHE A 173 -1.09 -8.96 -3.13
C PHE A 173 0.00 -9.24 -4.15
N SER A 174 -0.35 -10.01 -5.16
CA SER A 174 0.49 -10.29 -6.32
C SER A 174 -0.33 -10.16 -7.58
N ASN A 175 0.08 -9.28 -8.49
CA ASN A 175 -0.56 -9.14 -9.79
C ASN A 175 -0.31 -10.36 -10.69
N LYS A 176 0.68 -11.20 -10.35
CA LYS A 176 0.96 -12.45 -11.04
C LYS A 176 1.43 -13.51 -10.06
N LYS A 177 0.50 -14.36 -9.63
CA LYS A 177 0.82 -15.53 -8.81
C LYS A 177 1.51 -16.63 -9.64
N SER A 178 2.38 -17.40 -9.00
CA SER A 178 2.91 -18.64 -9.58
C SER A 178 1.80 -19.68 -9.74
N GLU A 179 1.96 -20.62 -10.67
CA GLU A 179 0.90 -21.60 -11.01
C GLU A 179 0.40 -22.40 -9.79
N ASN A 180 1.29 -22.77 -8.88
CA ASN A 180 0.94 -23.51 -7.65
C ASN A 180 0.21 -22.64 -6.59
N ARG A 181 0.15 -21.30 -6.78
CA ARG A 181 -0.48 -20.33 -5.90
C ARG A 181 -1.80 -19.78 -6.48
N LYS A 182 -2.08 -20.01 -7.75
CA LYS A 182 -3.33 -19.55 -8.39
C LYS A 182 -4.56 -20.09 -7.67
N GLY A 183 -5.56 -19.24 -7.48
CA GLY A 183 -6.80 -19.57 -6.77
C GLY A 183 -6.64 -19.88 -5.28
N LYS A 184 -5.48 -19.59 -4.68
CA LYS A 184 -5.19 -19.87 -3.28
C LYS A 184 -4.76 -18.60 -2.54
N ILE A 185 -5.13 -18.55 -1.26
CA ILE A 185 -4.68 -17.51 -0.32
C ILE A 185 -4.02 -18.23 0.85
N LEU A 186 -2.79 -17.82 1.19
CA LEU A 186 -2.13 -18.29 2.40
C LEU A 186 -2.63 -17.49 3.60
N PHE A 187 -3.07 -18.18 4.65
CA PHE A 187 -3.38 -17.57 5.94
C PHE A 187 -2.32 -17.94 6.96
N ILE A 188 -1.82 -16.94 7.68
CA ILE A 188 -0.82 -17.10 8.74
C ILE A 188 -1.37 -16.44 10.00
N ASN A 189 -1.27 -17.14 11.12
CA ASN A 189 -1.51 -16.58 12.45
C ASN A 189 -0.14 -16.50 13.14
N ALA A 190 0.38 -15.27 13.32
CA ALA A 190 1.71 -15.01 13.85
C ALA A 190 1.73 -14.85 15.36
#